data_23350678e8963b326208679db8a9c793
#
_entry.id   23350678e8963b326208679db8a9c793
#
_cell.length_a   1.000
_cell.length_b   1.000
_cell.length_c   1.000
_cell.angle_alpha   90.00
_cell.angle_beta   90.00
_cell.angle_gamma   90.00
#
_symmetry.space_group_name_H-M   'P 1'
#
loop_
_entity.id
_entity.type
_entity.pdbx_description
1 polymer ?
#
loop_
_entity_poly.entity_id
_entity_poly.type
_entity_poly.pdbx_seq_one_letter_code
_entity_poly.pdbx_strand_id
1 'polypeptide(L)'
;GRVDATLADVVNIDDGFLKTDAGKGFALVGPDYTEAKYFGDGVGIAVRKGDKAMAERFNKAIAAIRANGKYQEVQNKYFQFNVYGE
;
A
#
# COMPACT_ATOMS: atom_id res chain seq x y z
N GLY A 1 -5.16 -19.92 15.67
CA GLY A 1 -5.97 -20.47 16.77
C GLY A 1 -5.91 -19.70 18.08
N ARG A 2 -5.06 -18.67 18.18
CA ARG A 2 -4.97 -17.82 19.39
C ARG A 2 -5.78 -16.53 19.27
N VAL A 3 -6.13 -16.11 18.06
CA VAL A 3 -6.94 -14.92 17.81
C VAL A 3 -7.93 -15.23 16.69
N ASP A 4 -9.01 -14.49 16.62
CA ASP A 4 -10.04 -14.64 15.60
C ASP A 4 -9.86 -13.65 14.45
N ALA A 5 -9.25 -12.49 14.72
CA ALA A 5 -9.00 -11.45 13.74
C ALA A 5 -7.76 -10.65 14.10
N THR A 6 -7.20 -9.96 13.12
CA THR A 6 -6.09 -9.02 13.31
C THR A 6 -6.27 -7.81 12.40
N LEU A 7 -5.68 -6.68 12.77
CA LEU A 7 -5.62 -5.46 11.98
C LEU A 7 -4.19 -5.23 11.52
N ALA A 8 -4.00 -5.06 10.23
CA ALA A 8 -2.68 -4.78 9.68
C ALA A 8 -2.80 -4.06 8.33
N ASP A 9 -1.67 -3.64 7.77
CA ASP A 9 -1.61 -3.03 6.45
C ASP A 9 -2.14 -3.99 5.37
N VAL A 10 -3.02 -3.50 4.50
CA VAL A 10 -3.71 -4.32 3.50
C VAL A 10 -2.74 -4.96 2.50
N VAL A 11 -1.70 -4.26 2.09
CA VAL A 11 -0.71 -4.82 1.15
C VAL A 11 0.05 -5.98 1.79
N ASN A 12 0.48 -5.83 3.04
CA ASN A 12 1.18 -6.87 3.78
C ASN A 12 0.28 -8.10 4.03
N ILE A 13 -0.97 -7.88 4.39
CA ILE A 13 -1.94 -8.97 4.61
C ILE A 13 -2.23 -9.70 3.29
N ASP A 14 -2.49 -8.98 2.23
CA ASP A 14 -2.82 -9.59 0.94
C ASP A 14 -1.65 -10.39 0.39
N ASP A 15 -0.50 -9.77 0.24
CA ASP A 15 0.66 -10.39 -0.40
C ASP A 15 1.40 -11.37 0.52
N GLY A 16 1.52 -11.02 1.80
CA GLY A 16 2.29 -11.81 2.77
C GLY A 16 1.52 -12.96 3.43
N PHE A 17 0.20 -12.97 3.35
CA PHE A 17 -0.61 -13.99 4.02
C PHE A 17 -1.74 -14.55 3.15
N LEU A 18 -2.67 -13.72 2.67
CA LEU A 18 -3.88 -14.22 1.99
C LEU A 18 -3.57 -15.00 0.70
N LYS A 19 -2.50 -14.65 0.00
CA LYS A 19 -2.04 -15.34 -1.21
C LYS A 19 -1.24 -16.61 -0.92
N THR A 20 -0.96 -16.90 0.36
CA THR A 20 -0.24 -18.12 0.76
C THR A 20 -1.20 -19.26 1.09
N ASP A 21 -0.67 -20.47 1.19
CA ASP A 21 -1.47 -21.63 1.62
C ASP A 21 -2.05 -21.45 3.03
N ALA A 22 -1.32 -20.79 3.93
CA ALA A 22 -1.80 -20.51 5.29
C ALA A 22 -2.96 -19.52 5.32
N GLY A 23 -3.08 -18.68 4.29
CA GLY A 23 -4.17 -17.69 4.16
C GLY A 23 -5.47 -18.25 3.64
N LYS A 24 -5.48 -19.49 3.15
CA LYS A 24 -6.71 -20.13 2.64
C LYS A 24 -7.74 -20.25 3.76
N GLY A 25 -8.94 -19.78 3.50
CA GLY A 25 -10.01 -19.76 4.49
C GLY A 25 -10.09 -18.47 5.31
N PHE A 26 -9.22 -17.49 5.04
CA PHE A 26 -9.26 -16.16 5.64
C PHE A 26 -9.64 -15.13 4.60
N ALA A 27 -10.18 -14.00 5.03
CA ALA A 27 -10.57 -12.90 4.16
C ALA A 27 -10.39 -11.55 4.84
N LEU A 28 -10.20 -10.51 4.02
CA LEU A 28 -10.29 -9.13 4.47
C LEU A 28 -11.77 -8.82 4.77
N VAL A 29 -12.04 -8.18 5.91
CA VAL A 29 -13.39 -7.79 6.33
C VAL A 29 -13.38 -6.39 6.91
N GLY A 30 -14.53 -5.73 6.86
CA GLY A 30 -14.70 -4.38 7.40
C GLY A 30 -14.25 -3.29 6.45
N PRO A 31 -14.38 -2.02 6.87
CA PRO A 31 -13.97 -0.87 6.07
C PRO A 31 -12.46 -0.65 6.10
N ASP A 32 -11.95 0.11 5.14
CA ASP A 32 -10.59 0.62 5.18
C ASP A 32 -10.49 1.76 6.19
N TYR A 33 -9.50 1.70 7.06
CA TYR A 33 -9.21 2.72 8.07
C TYR A 33 -8.03 3.56 7.59
N THR A 34 -8.28 4.85 7.34
CA THR A 34 -7.31 5.74 6.70
C THR A 34 -7.09 7.06 7.44
N GLU A 35 -7.60 7.18 8.67
CA GLU A 35 -7.45 8.42 9.44
C GLU A 35 -5.97 8.71 9.73
N ALA A 36 -5.45 9.80 9.17
CA ALA A 36 -4.05 10.19 9.30
C ALA A 36 -3.57 10.31 10.75
N LYS A 37 -4.47 10.65 11.68
CA LYS A 37 -4.16 10.71 13.11
C LYS A 37 -3.62 9.39 13.66
N TYR A 38 -4.09 8.26 13.15
CA TYR A 38 -3.73 6.92 13.63
C TYR A 38 -2.79 6.17 12.69
N PHE A 39 -2.91 6.41 11.39
CA PHE A 39 -2.21 5.63 10.35
C PHE A 39 -1.20 6.45 9.54
N GLY A 40 -1.08 7.77 9.82
CA GLY A 40 -0.20 8.66 9.07
C GLY A 40 -0.72 8.96 7.66
N ASP A 41 0.15 9.55 6.85
CA ASP A 41 -0.21 10.00 5.50
C ASP A 41 -0.02 8.91 4.43
N GLY A 42 0.32 7.70 4.83
CA GLY A 42 0.54 6.58 3.91
C GLY A 42 1.98 6.09 3.89
N VAL A 43 2.29 5.27 2.91
CA VAL A 43 3.63 4.71 2.72
C VAL A 43 4.57 5.78 2.18
N GLY A 44 5.77 5.85 2.72
CA GLY A 44 6.77 6.83 2.32
C GLY A 44 8.06 6.19 1.81
N ILE A 45 8.80 6.96 1.01
CA ILE A 45 10.16 6.63 0.58
C ILE A 45 11.11 7.52 1.38
N ALA A 46 11.99 6.89 2.16
CA ALA A 46 12.95 7.62 2.97
C ALA A 46 14.13 8.15 2.12
N VAL A 47 14.47 9.41 2.29
CA VAL A 47 15.65 10.04 1.69
C VAL A 47 16.50 10.65 2.79
N ARG A 48 17.73 11.04 2.47
CA ARG A 48 18.60 11.73 3.43
C ARG A 48 17.96 13.04 3.88
N LYS A 49 18.09 13.32 5.17
CA LYS A 49 17.58 14.58 5.75
C LYS A 49 18.20 15.78 5.01
N GLY A 50 17.35 16.67 4.54
CA GLY A 50 17.78 17.85 3.77
C GLY A 50 17.93 17.62 2.27
N ASP A 51 17.87 16.40 1.77
CA ASP A 51 17.92 16.11 0.33
C ASP A 51 16.57 16.36 -0.34
N LYS A 52 16.20 17.62 -0.44
CA LYS A 52 14.94 18.05 -1.05
C LYS A 52 14.88 17.75 -2.55
N ALA A 53 16.04 17.82 -3.23
CA ALA A 53 16.11 17.55 -4.67
C ALA A 53 15.74 16.11 -4.98
N MET A 54 16.19 15.14 -4.18
CA MET A 54 15.84 13.73 -4.35
C MET A 54 14.35 13.48 -4.07
N ALA A 55 13.80 14.09 -3.01
CA ALA A 55 12.38 14.01 -2.70
C ALA A 55 11.51 14.54 -3.85
N GLU A 56 11.87 15.68 -4.42
CA GLU A 56 11.16 16.26 -5.57
C GLU A 56 11.24 15.38 -6.81
N ARG A 57 12.38 14.76 -7.07
CA ARG A 57 12.54 13.83 -8.20
C ARG A 57 11.59 12.63 -8.08
N PHE A 58 11.50 12.02 -6.89
CA PHE A 58 10.55 10.93 -6.63
C PHE A 58 9.10 11.39 -6.76
N ASN A 59 8.75 12.55 -6.21
CA ASN A 59 7.41 13.08 -6.30
C ASN A 59 6.98 13.34 -7.75
N LYS A 60 7.87 13.91 -8.57
CA LYS A 60 7.64 14.12 -10.00
C LYS A 60 7.49 12.81 -10.76
N ALA A 61 8.34 11.83 -10.45
CA ALA A 61 8.28 10.51 -11.08
C ALA A 61 6.95 9.79 -10.75
N ILE A 62 6.51 9.82 -9.51
CA ILE A 62 5.23 9.24 -9.09
C ILE A 62 4.08 9.91 -9.81
N ALA A 63 4.06 11.24 -9.87
CA ALA A 63 3.02 11.98 -10.59
C ALA A 63 3.00 11.62 -12.08
N ALA A 64 4.15 11.48 -12.71
CA ALA A 64 4.28 11.13 -14.13
C ALA A 64 3.73 9.73 -14.44
N ILE A 65 4.10 8.72 -13.64
CA ILE A 65 3.62 7.35 -13.88
C ILE A 65 2.14 7.18 -13.56
N ARG A 66 1.59 7.97 -12.66
CA ARG A 66 0.14 8.02 -12.40
C ARG A 66 -0.59 8.64 -13.61
N ALA A 67 -0.04 9.72 -14.16
CA ALA A 67 -0.66 10.42 -15.29
C ALA A 67 -0.63 9.61 -16.59
N ASN A 68 0.44 8.83 -16.84
CA ASN A 68 0.58 8.06 -18.09
C ASN A 68 0.03 6.63 -17.98
N GLY A 69 -0.56 6.23 -16.85
CA GLY A 69 -1.15 4.92 -16.65
C GLY A 69 -0.18 3.82 -16.22
N LYS A 70 1.12 4.11 -16.12
CA LYS A 70 2.13 3.10 -15.76
C LYS A 70 1.95 2.59 -14.33
N TYR A 71 1.58 3.47 -13.41
CA TYR A 71 1.28 3.10 -12.04
C TYR A 71 0.14 2.08 -11.97
N GLN A 72 -0.95 2.35 -12.68
CA GLN A 72 -2.11 1.45 -12.74
C GLN A 72 -1.76 0.10 -13.38
N GLU A 73 -0.95 0.11 -14.44
CA GLU A 73 -0.48 -1.10 -15.11
C GLU A 73 0.30 -1.99 -14.14
N VAL A 74 1.25 -1.43 -13.39
CA VAL A 74 2.05 -2.17 -12.41
C VAL A 74 1.18 -2.67 -11.26
N GLN A 75 0.32 -1.80 -10.71
CA GLN A 75 -0.60 -2.18 -9.63
C GLN A 75 -1.44 -3.40 -10.01
N ASN A 76 -2.02 -3.40 -11.20
CA ASN A 76 -2.90 -4.47 -11.66
C ASN A 76 -2.22 -5.85 -11.80
N LYS A 77 -0.90 -5.86 -11.88
CA LYS A 77 -0.13 -7.12 -11.89
C LYS A 77 -0.09 -7.81 -10.53
N TYR A 78 -0.24 -7.05 -9.44
CA TYR A 78 -0.01 -7.54 -8.08
C TYR A 78 -1.24 -7.48 -7.20
N PHE A 79 -2.15 -6.53 -7.42
CA PHE A 79 -3.27 -6.26 -6.53
C PHE A 79 -4.58 -6.09 -7.30
N GLN A 80 -5.68 -6.49 -6.65
CA GLN A 80 -7.04 -6.33 -7.15
C GLN A 80 -7.74 -5.08 -6.56
N PHE A 81 -6.99 -4.21 -5.88
CA PHE A 81 -7.49 -2.99 -5.25
C PHE A 81 -6.53 -1.82 -5.49
N ASN A 82 -7.01 -0.59 -5.26
CA ASN A 82 -6.21 0.61 -5.44
C ASN A 82 -5.22 0.79 -4.29
N VAL A 83 -3.92 0.53 -4.53
CA VAL A 83 -2.88 0.65 -3.51
C VAL A 83 -2.46 2.09 -3.24
N TYR A 84 -2.79 3.04 -4.12
CA TYR A 84 -2.51 4.45 -3.88
C TYR A 84 -3.43 5.05 -2.80
N GLY A 85 -4.63 4.50 -2.63
CA GLY A 85 -5.51 4.87 -1.52
C GLY A 85 -6.46 6.04 -1.81
N GLU A 86 -6.63 6.41 -3.05
CA GLU A 86 -7.61 7.42 -3.45
C GLU A 86 -8.92 6.81 -3.92
#